data_7727aacd3a61cf95c034311ca1f3efcd
#
_entry.id   7727aacd3a61cf95c034311ca1f3efcd
#
_cell.length_a   1.000
_cell.length_b   1.000
_cell.length_c   1.000
_cell.angle_alpha   90.00
_cell.angle_beta   90.00
_cell.angle_gamma   90.00
#
_symmetry.space_group_name_H-M   'P 1'
#
loop_
_entity.id
_entity.type
_entity.pdbx_description
1 polymer ?
#
loop_
_entity_poly.entity_id
_entity_poly.type
_entity_poly.pdbx_seq_one_letter_code
_entity_poly.pdbx_strand_id
1 'polypeptide(L)'
;MYFLAVFVLLGTGLTANCAMHSLTYIYTAFSKPVELPGLHEFTAMGLLDNKMIDYFDSDNQNKVPKQDFMKKQMPAEYWEKGTQSRQSKQQWFKVNINILMKRMRQNDTDVHILQWMHGCKGEMLPDGKLEYRHGTDMYSYDGTDFLSFDDNDSTWVAPTAASLQTKRKWDEVQVLKEYTKGYLETECMDWLSKFVEFGKQIDAIPPKVHVFSKKANSERNIILSCMATGFYPKDILLQIKRNGRVLTKEDGVSSTGTRPNGDETYQRTDGVEILRTDVSTYTCEVKHVASGMHVEKEWDHTLPSGSGSIIGAGVGVLLVLLLLAVLAVLLVLYKKGKLGRSRFLNAGGSSNSSNSTDSTSDGSDEALKTVTIKGSDKSVDSAGTKDSGVRDRDIEASEALMKGSDESVDSAGTKDSGVPGDTPSLTSSHQSSPTSSLQGGEYLR
;
A
#
# COMPACT_ATOMS: atom_id res chain seq x y z
N MET A 1 -3.20 -18.54 55.22
CA MET A 1 -3.84 -17.47 54.40
C MET A 1 -2.85 -16.47 53.81
N TYR A 2 -1.77 -16.09 54.47
CA TYR A 2 -0.77 -15.14 53.93
C TYR A 2 0.04 -15.67 52.73
N PHE A 3 0.30 -16.97 52.64
CA PHE A 3 1.04 -17.57 51.50
C PHE A 3 0.24 -17.59 50.18
N LEU A 4 -1.08 -17.68 50.24
CA LEU A 4 -1.93 -17.61 49.05
C LEU A 4 -2.04 -16.19 48.50
N ALA A 5 -1.98 -15.16 49.34
CA ALA A 5 -2.03 -13.77 48.89
C ALA A 5 -0.71 -13.35 48.22
N VAL A 6 0.44 -13.90 48.60
CA VAL A 6 1.75 -13.64 47.99
C VAL A 6 1.82 -14.30 46.57
N PHE A 7 1.26 -15.48 46.39
CA PHE A 7 1.21 -16.14 45.07
C PHE A 7 0.28 -15.45 44.08
N VAL A 8 -0.82 -14.84 44.55
CA VAL A 8 -1.72 -14.06 43.68
C VAL A 8 -1.09 -12.72 43.24
N LEU A 9 -0.26 -12.11 44.09
CA LEU A 9 0.50 -10.89 43.73
C LEU A 9 1.70 -11.15 42.81
N LEU A 10 2.27 -12.37 42.81
CA LEU A 10 3.32 -12.77 41.88
C LEU A 10 2.77 -13.24 40.51
N GLY A 11 1.47 -13.56 40.41
CA GLY A 11 0.80 -14.01 39.19
C GLY A 11 0.26 -12.89 38.29
N THR A 12 0.25 -11.63 38.75
CA THR A 12 0.02 -10.48 37.87
C THR A 12 1.34 -10.07 37.22
N GLY A 13 1.94 -10.98 36.45
CA GLY A 13 2.98 -10.64 35.52
C GLY A 13 2.45 -9.51 34.64
N LEU A 14 3.01 -8.32 34.76
CA LEU A 14 2.91 -7.26 33.79
C LEU A 14 3.26 -7.92 32.44
N THR A 15 2.26 -8.27 31.64
CA THR A 15 2.48 -8.50 30.23
C THR A 15 2.91 -7.17 29.68
N ALA A 16 4.23 -6.93 29.66
CA ALA A 16 4.79 -5.84 28.90
C ALA A 16 4.28 -6.05 27.46
N ASN A 17 3.39 -5.19 27.04
CA ASN A 17 2.87 -5.24 25.68
C ASN A 17 4.00 -4.71 24.78
N CYS A 18 4.91 -5.61 24.38
CA CYS A 18 6.02 -5.27 23.52
C CYS A 18 5.46 -4.93 22.15
N ALA A 19 5.66 -3.70 21.69
CA ALA A 19 5.17 -3.25 20.41
C ALA A 19 6.05 -3.81 19.28
N MET A 20 5.42 -4.42 18.27
CA MET A 20 6.10 -4.87 17.05
C MET A 20 6.11 -3.74 16.04
N HIS A 21 7.28 -3.44 15.49
CA HIS A 21 7.48 -2.49 14.41
C HIS A 21 8.03 -3.18 13.16
N SER A 22 7.73 -2.63 11.99
CA SER A 22 8.18 -3.17 10.70
C SER A 22 8.58 -2.07 9.73
N LEU A 23 9.68 -2.30 9.00
CA LEU A 23 10.06 -1.52 7.83
C LEU A 23 10.02 -2.45 6.61
N THR A 24 9.19 -2.13 5.64
CA THR A 24 8.99 -2.96 4.44
C THR A 24 9.11 -2.10 3.20
N TYR A 25 9.83 -2.58 2.20
CA TYR A 25 9.90 -1.99 0.87
C TYR A 25 9.23 -2.93 -0.13
N ILE A 26 8.39 -2.36 -1.00
CA ILE A 26 7.68 -3.10 -2.05
C ILE A 26 8.01 -2.44 -3.40
N TYR A 27 8.49 -3.25 -4.32
CA TYR A 27 8.78 -2.89 -5.71
C TYR A 27 7.86 -3.66 -6.63
N THR A 28 7.32 -3.00 -7.64
CA THR A 28 6.46 -3.63 -8.65
C THR A 28 6.87 -3.11 -10.02
N ALA A 29 7.10 -4.03 -10.95
CA ALA A 29 7.38 -3.70 -12.35
C ALA A 29 6.48 -4.49 -13.28
N PHE A 30 6.02 -3.83 -14.35
CA PHE A 30 5.33 -4.44 -15.47
C PHE A 30 6.30 -4.63 -16.64
N SER A 31 6.09 -5.68 -17.44
CA SER A 31 6.91 -5.96 -18.63
C SER A 31 6.81 -4.90 -19.71
N LYS A 32 5.74 -4.12 -19.70
CA LYS A 32 5.44 -3.01 -20.62
C LYS A 32 4.46 -2.03 -19.96
N PRO A 33 4.35 -0.79 -20.46
CA PRO A 33 3.36 0.17 -19.97
C PRO A 33 1.95 -0.40 -19.98
N VAL A 34 1.20 -0.15 -18.91
CA VAL A 34 -0.22 -0.50 -18.78
C VAL A 34 -1.00 0.81 -18.90
N GLU A 35 -1.85 0.92 -19.94
CA GLU A 35 -2.63 2.13 -20.23
C GLU A 35 -3.83 2.26 -19.27
N LEU A 36 -3.56 2.22 -17.95
CA LEU A 36 -4.55 2.42 -16.91
C LEU A 36 -4.11 3.57 -15.98
N PRO A 37 -5.03 4.51 -15.67
CA PRO A 37 -4.71 5.64 -14.81
C PRO A 37 -4.15 5.20 -13.45
N GLY A 38 -3.00 5.75 -13.06
CA GLY A 38 -2.34 5.48 -11.77
C GLY A 38 -1.53 4.18 -11.72
N LEU A 39 -1.40 3.44 -12.84
CA LEU A 39 -0.46 2.33 -12.96
C LEU A 39 0.76 2.78 -13.77
N HIS A 40 1.94 2.70 -13.15
CA HIS A 40 3.23 3.05 -13.73
C HIS A 40 4.02 1.78 -14.05
N GLU A 41 4.89 1.83 -15.08
CA GLU A 41 5.71 0.66 -15.46
C GLU A 41 6.56 0.14 -14.29
N PHE A 42 7.03 1.05 -13.42
CA PHE A 42 7.74 0.69 -12.20
C PHE A 42 7.30 1.57 -11.05
N THR A 43 7.08 0.96 -9.88
CA THR A 43 6.80 1.65 -8.61
C THR A 43 7.62 1.06 -7.48
N ALA A 44 7.98 1.91 -6.53
CA ALA A 44 8.63 1.48 -5.29
C ALA A 44 8.08 2.28 -4.11
N MET A 45 7.76 1.61 -3.02
CA MET A 45 7.25 2.24 -1.81
C MET A 45 7.96 1.70 -0.57
N GLY A 46 8.23 2.59 0.39
CA GLY A 46 8.66 2.24 1.73
C GLY A 46 7.50 2.38 2.72
N LEU A 47 7.35 1.43 3.62
CA LEU A 47 6.29 1.38 4.62
C LEU A 47 6.88 1.18 6.02
N LEU A 48 6.53 2.07 6.95
CA LEU A 48 6.76 1.91 8.38
C LEU A 48 5.44 1.49 9.03
N ASP A 49 5.39 0.31 9.65
CA ASP A 49 4.17 -0.24 10.26
C ASP A 49 2.97 -0.25 9.30
N ASN A 50 3.19 -0.61 8.04
CA ASN A 50 2.24 -0.56 6.93
C ASN A 50 1.78 0.86 6.52
N LYS A 51 2.39 1.93 7.05
CA LYS A 51 2.14 3.30 6.64
C LYS A 51 3.19 3.74 5.63
N MET A 52 2.78 4.21 4.45
CA MET A 52 3.71 4.64 3.41
C MET A 52 4.52 5.84 3.88
N ILE A 53 5.85 5.72 3.89
CA ILE A 53 6.79 6.78 4.27
C ILE A 53 7.50 7.41 3.08
N ASP A 54 7.70 6.65 2.01
CA ASP A 54 8.26 7.15 0.75
C ASP A 54 7.67 6.44 -0.47
N TYR A 55 7.78 7.08 -1.62
CA TYR A 55 7.24 6.58 -2.89
C TYR A 55 8.11 7.02 -4.06
N PHE A 56 8.17 6.17 -5.09
CA PHE A 56 8.83 6.42 -6.37
C PHE A 56 8.03 5.76 -7.49
N ASP A 57 7.94 6.39 -8.64
CA ASP A 57 7.40 5.79 -9.87
C ASP A 57 8.23 6.13 -11.10
N SER A 58 8.02 5.34 -12.17
CA SER A 58 8.75 5.48 -13.45
C SER A 58 8.47 6.77 -14.21
N ASP A 59 7.36 7.46 -13.93
CA ASP A 59 6.97 8.67 -14.66
C ASP A 59 7.63 9.90 -14.03
N ASN A 60 7.65 9.97 -12.69
CA ASN A 60 8.20 11.10 -11.96
C ASN A 60 9.71 10.99 -11.70
N GLN A 61 10.25 9.77 -11.68
CA GLN A 61 11.69 9.47 -11.52
C GLN A 61 12.32 10.06 -10.25
N ASN A 62 11.54 10.32 -9.21
CA ASN A 62 12.00 10.89 -7.94
C ASN A 62 11.42 10.16 -6.74
N LYS A 63 12.27 9.84 -5.76
CA LYS A 63 11.83 9.36 -4.46
C LYS A 63 11.28 10.53 -3.64
N VAL A 64 10.01 10.46 -3.25
CA VAL A 64 9.33 11.54 -2.52
C VAL A 64 8.84 11.09 -1.15
N PRO A 65 8.88 11.97 -0.12
CA PRO A 65 8.30 11.67 1.18
C PRO A 65 6.77 11.60 1.10
N LYS A 66 6.18 10.65 1.84
CA LYS A 66 4.73 10.50 2.02
C LYS A 66 4.28 10.87 3.44
N GLN A 67 5.22 11.16 4.33
CA GLN A 67 4.96 11.58 5.70
C GLN A 67 5.72 12.87 6.01
N ASP A 68 5.08 13.77 6.76
CA ASP A 68 5.67 15.06 7.12
C ASP A 68 6.94 14.90 7.95
N PHE A 69 6.99 13.91 8.86
CA PHE A 69 8.18 13.64 9.64
C PHE A 69 9.36 13.22 8.77
N MET A 70 9.12 12.40 7.73
CA MET A 70 10.16 12.03 6.75
C MET A 70 10.69 13.24 6.01
N LYS A 71 9.80 14.13 5.56
CA LYS A 71 10.18 15.36 4.87
C LYS A 71 11.00 16.30 5.76
N LYS A 72 10.67 16.37 7.06
CA LYS A 72 11.33 17.28 8.02
C LYS A 72 12.67 16.73 8.54
N GLN A 73 12.76 15.41 8.77
CA GLN A 73 13.88 14.78 9.46
C GLN A 73 14.97 14.24 8.53
N MET A 74 14.61 13.90 7.28
CA MET A 74 15.57 13.32 6.35
C MET A 74 16.25 14.39 5.50
N PRO A 75 17.61 14.38 5.42
CA PRO A 75 18.36 15.36 4.62
C PRO A 75 18.14 15.17 3.12
N ALA A 76 18.43 16.22 2.33
CA ALA A 76 18.30 16.18 0.88
C ALA A 76 19.08 15.02 0.25
N GLU A 77 20.28 14.74 0.73
CA GLU A 77 21.15 13.64 0.26
C GLU A 77 20.48 12.27 0.36
N TYR A 78 19.68 12.00 1.41
CA TYR A 78 18.90 10.76 1.53
C TYR A 78 17.90 10.59 0.36
N TRP A 79 17.26 11.69 -0.04
CA TRP A 79 16.30 11.68 -1.14
C TRP A 79 16.98 11.51 -2.50
N GLU A 80 18.12 12.17 -2.70
CA GLU A 80 18.93 12.10 -3.92
C GLU A 80 19.51 10.69 -4.11
N LYS A 81 20.21 10.15 -3.11
CA LYS A 81 20.74 8.77 -3.14
C LYS A 81 19.64 7.74 -3.28
N GLY A 82 18.53 7.93 -2.54
CA GLY A 82 17.37 7.06 -2.65
C GLY A 82 16.74 7.09 -4.05
N THR A 83 16.72 8.24 -4.72
CA THR A 83 16.25 8.37 -6.11
C THR A 83 17.15 7.56 -7.06
N GLN A 84 18.48 7.75 -6.98
CA GLN A 84 19.43 7.00 -7.80
C GLN A 84 19.29 5.49 -7.61
N SER A 85 19.19 5.04 -6.35
CA SER A 85 18.97 3.62 -6.03
C SER A 85 17.67 3.07 -6.65
N ARG A 86 16.57 3.85 -6.64
CA ARG A 86 15.29 3.43 -7.26
C ARG A 86 15.39 3.36 -8.78
N GLN A 87 16.11 4.32 -9.41
CA GLN A 87 16.36 4.31 -10.85
C GLN A 87 17.18 3.09 -11.28
N SER A 88 18.25 2.75 -10.54
CA SER A 88 19.03 1.53 -10.79
C SER A 88 18.16 0.27 -10.65
N LYS A 89 17.35 0.18 -9.60
CA LYS A 89 16.40 -0.93 -9.40
C LYS A 89 15.38 -1.03 -10.54
N GLN A 90 14.86 0.08 -11.04
CA GLN A 90 13.97 0.11 -12.21
C GLN A 90 14.61 -0.58 -13.43
N GLN A 91 15.90 -0.28 -13.71
CA GLN A 91 16.62 -0.93 -14.81
C GLN A 91 16.83 -2.43 -14.54
N TRP A 92 17.19 -2.79 -13.32
CA TRP A 92 17.32 -4.19 -12.92
C TRP A 92 16.01 -4.96 -13.14
N PHE A 93 14.87 -4.43 -12.72
CA PHE A 93 13.56 -5.04 -12.92
C PHE A 93 13.23 -5.22 -14.40
N LYS A 94 13.50 -4.20 -15.22
CA LYS A 94 13.28 -4.25 -16.67
C LYS A 94 14.06 -5.35 -17.35
N VAL A 95 15.32 -5.54 -16.98
CA VAL A 95 16.16 -6.63 -17.51
C VAL A 95 15.65 -7.98 -17.05
N ASN A 96 15.37 -8.13 -15.75
CA ASN A 96 15.03 -9.42 -15.17
C ASN A 96 13.64 -9.93 -15.55
N ILE A 97 12.65 -9.05 -15.72
CA ILE A 97 11.33 -9.46 -16.22
C ILE A 97 11.43 -10.04 -17.63
N ASN A 98 12.27 -9.44 -18.50
CA ASN A 98 12.52 -9.96 -19.85
C ASN A 98 13.24 -11.33 -19.84
N ILE A 99 14.18 -11.55 -18.91
CA ILE A 99 14.84 -12.85 -18.73
C ILE A 99 13.82 -13.90 -18.29
N LEU A 100 12.94 -13.57 -17.33
CA LEU A 100 11.92 -14.50 -16.87
C LEU A 100 10.90 -14.84 -17.95
N MET A 101 10.43 -13.86 -18.72
CA MET A 101 9.55 -14.10 -19.87
C MET A 101 10.15 -15.07 -20.87
N LYS A 102 11.40 -14.88 -21.26
CA LYS A 102 12.12 -15.80 -22.16
C LYS A 102 12.27 -17.20 -21.57
N ARG A 103 12.67 -17.30 -20.30
CA ARG A 103 12.84 -18.58 -19.58
C ARG A 103 11.53 -19.37 -19.52
N MET A 104 10.42 -18.67 -19.31
CA MET A 104 9.08 -19.28 -19.24
C MET A 104 8.41 -19.40 -20.61
N ARG A 105 9.09 -19.00 -21.70
CA ARG A 105 8.55 -19.01 -23.07
C ARG A 105 7.24 -18.25 -23.19
N GLN A 106 7.13 -17.13 -22.50
CA GLN A 106 5.95 -16.28 -22.51
C GLN A 106 5.96 -15.32 -23.70
N ASN A 107 4.76 -14.83 -24.04
CA ASN A 107 4.54 -13.96 -25.20
C ASN A 107 4.69 -12.47 -24.79
N ASP A 108 5.28 -11.67 -25.66
CA ASP A 108 5.42 -10.21 -25.49
C ASP A 108 4.08 -9.46 -25.58
N THR A 109 2.99 -10.10 -26.06
CA THR A 109 1.66 -9.50 -26.12
C THR A 109 1.00 -9.34 -24.76
N ASP A 110 1.34 -10.19 -23.80
CA ASP A 110 0.74 -10.19 -22.48
C ASP A 110 1.51 -9.25 -21.54
N VAL A 111 0.86 -8.81 -20.47
CA VAL A 111 1.49 -8.02 -19.41
C VAL A 111 1.97 -8.97 -18.32
N HIS A 112 3.26 -8.95 -18.03
CA HIS A 112 3.86 -9.72 -16.95
C HIS A 112 4.29 -8.81 -15.81
N ILE A 113 4.29 -9.32 -14.58
CA ILE A 113 4.53 -8.55 -13.35
C ILE A 113 5.62 -9.22 -12.54
N LEU A 114 6.68 -8.48 -12.20
CA LEU A 114 7.69 -8.87 -11.24
C LEU A 114 7.59 -7.98 -10.01
N GLN A 115 7.49 -8.58 -8.84
CA GLN A 115 7.43 -7.87 -7.57
C GLN A 115 8.54 -8.34 -6.64
N TRP A 116 9.02 -7.43 -5.80
CA TRP A 116 9.98 -7.71 -4.74
C TRP A 116 9.54 -7.02 -3.47
N MET A 117 9.49 -7.78 -2.38
CA MET A 117 9.23 -7.26 -1.05
C MET A 117 10.37 -7.64 -0.14
N HIS A 118 10.98 -6.65 0.51
CA HIS A 118 12.00 -6.92 1.52
C HIS A 118 11.87 -5.98 2.71
N GLY A 119 12.40 -6.40 3.85
CA GLY A 119 12.34 -5.61 5.07
C GLY A 119 12.52 -6.43 6.34
N CYS A 120 12.36 -5.77 7.47
CA CYS A 120 12.58 -6.35 8.80
C CYS A 120 11.45 -6.03 9.77
N LYS A 121 11.33 -6.89 10.79
CA LYS A 121 10.44 -6.70 11.93
C LYS A 121 11.26 -6.75 13.21
N GLY A 122 11.01 -5.81 14.10
CA GLY A 122 11.64 -5.73 15.40
C GLY A 122 10.62 -5.56 16.52
N GLU A 123 10.95 -6.08 17.67
CA GLU A 123 10.17 -5.94 18.89
C GLU A 123 10.77 -4.84 19.76
N MET A 124 9.94 -3.89 20.19
CA MET A 124 10.35 -2.83 21.10
C MET A 124 10.48 -3.40 22.52
N LEU A 125 11.69 -3.44 23.03
CA LEU A 125 11.97 -3.88 24.39
C LEU A 125 11.60 -2.80 25.42
N PRO A 126 11.43 -3.18 26.70
CA PRO A 126 11.13 -2.21 27.77
C PRO A 126 12.20 -1.11 27.98
N ASP A 127 13.43 -1.34 27.54
CA ASP A 127 14.53 -0.36 27.55
C ASP A 127 14.47 0.62 26.37
N GLY A 128 13.50 0.46 25.46
CA GLY A 128 13.30 1.32 24.30
C GLY A 128 14.13 0.94 23.07
N LYS A 129 14.84 -0.20 23.12
CA LYS A 129 15.58 -0.73 21.97
C LYS A 129 14.71 -1.65 21.13
N LEU A 130 14.94 -1.65 19.83
CA LEU A 130 14.36 -2.62 18.91
C LEU A 130 15.25 -3.85 18.79
N GLU A 131 14.68 -5.03 19.05
CA GLU A 131 15.33 -6.32 18.86
C GLU A 131 14.81 -6.98 17.57
N TYR A 132 15.72 -7.44 16.72
CA TYR A 132 15.38 -8.16 15.48
C TYR A 132 14.54 -9.41 15.79
N ARG A 133 13.49 -9.61 15.01
CA ARG A 133 12.63 -10.80 15.11
C ARG A 133 12.52 -11.58 13.82
N HIS A 134 12.49 -10.90 12.69
CA HIS A 134 12.31 -11.57 11.39
C HIS A 134 12.67 -10.64 10.24
N GLY A 135 13.34 -11.20 9.23
CA GLY A 135 13.58 -10.58 7.93
C GLY A 135 12.69 -11.16 6.85
N THR A 136 12.37 -10.36 5.88
CA THR A 136 11.62 -10.78 4.69
C THR A 136 12.39 -10.33 3.46
N ASP A 137 12.65 -11.24 2.52
CA ASP A 137 13.15 -10.94 1.18
C ASP A 137 12.51 -11.94 0.23
N MET A 138 11.56 -11.49 -0.59
CA MET A 138 10.76 -12.36 -1.42
C MET A 138 10.39 -11.74 -2.75
N TYR A 139 10.43 -12.55 -3.79
CA TYR A 139 10.06 -12.22 -5.16
C TYR A 139 8.80 -12.96 -5.55
N SER A 140 7.92 -12.27 -6.29
CA SER A 140 6.74 -12.84 -6.92
C SER A 140 6.75 -12.53 -8.40
N TYR A 141 6.36 -13.50 -9.22
CA TYR A 141 6.24 -13.34 -10.66
C TYR A 141 4.83 -13.76 -11.10
N ASP A 142 4.14 -12.87 -11.82
CA ASP A 142 2.74 -13.05 -12.27
C ASP A 142 1.79 -13.46 -11.11
N GLY A 143 2.00 -12.87 -9.93
CA GLY A 143 1.19 -13.11 -8.73
C GLY A 143 1.47 -14.44 -8.01
N THR A 144 2.48 -15.20 -8.45
CA THR A 144 2.90 -16.44 -7.81
C THR A 144 4.24 -16.25 -7.11
N ASP A 145 4.41 -16.83 -5.92
CA ASP A 145 5.68 -16.82 -5.19
C ASP A 145 6.78 -17.43 -6.07
N PHE A 146 7.85 -16.68 -6.27
CA PHE A 146 8.95 -17.08 -7.14
C PHE A 146 10.21 -17.48 -6.37
N LEU A 147 10.62 -16.64 -5.41
CA LEU A 147 11.83 -16.88 -4.62
C LEU A 147 11.69 -16.17 -3.27
N SER A 148 12.09 -16.82 -2.18
CA SER A 148 12.14 -16.18 -0.86
C SER A 148 13.42 -16.56 -0.13
N PHE A 149 13.92 -15.65 0.72
CA PHE A 149 15.08 -15.92 1.57
C PHE A 149 14.60 -16.39 2.94
N ASP A 150 15.11 -17.54 3.38
CA ASP A 150 14.96 -18.01 4.75
C ASP A 150 16.09 -17.40 5.58
N ASP A 151 15.74 -16.47 6.46
CA ASP A 151 16.70 -15.73 7.28
C ASP A 151 17.29 -16.59 8.41
N ASN A 152 16.63 -17.67 8.83
CA ASN A 152 17.14 -18.60 9.82
C ASN A 152 18.27 -19.48 9.23
N ASP A 153 17.99 -20.12 8.09
CA ASP A 153 18.91 -21.05 7.44
C ASP A 153 19.86 -20.36 6.45
N SER A 154 19.66 -19.06 6.20
CA SER A 154 20.43 -18.25 5.24
C SER A 154 20.48 -18.89 3.84
N THR A 155 19.33 -19.35 3.36
CA THR A 155 19.18 -20.01 2.07
C THR A 155 17.97 -19.51 1.30
N TRP A 156 18.04 -19.58 -0.04
CA TRP A 156 16.92 -19.24 -0.90
C TRP A 156 15.95 -20.41 -1.02
N VAL A 157 14.65 -20.13 -0.96
CA VAL A 157 13.56 -21.09 -1.14
C VAL A 157 12.89 -20.85 -2.49
N ALA A 158 12.82 -21.87 -3.32
CA ALA A 158 12.21 -21.83 -4.65
C ALA A 158 10.96 -22.73 -4.68
N PRO A 159 9.74 -22.15 -4.61
CA PRO A 159 8.50 -22.94 -4.56
C PRO A 159 8.11 -23.53 -5.92
N THR A 160 8.69 -23.05 -7.03
CA THR A 160 8.33 -23.48 -8.38
C THR A 160 9.53 -24.03 -9.16
N ALA A 161 9.29 -24.87 -10.17
CA ALA A 161 10.35 -25.38 -11.04
C ALA A 161 11.08 -24.24 -11.79
N ALA A 162 10.38 -23.17 -12.14
CA ALA A 162 10.92 -22.00 -12.83
C ALA A 162 11.92 -21.21 -11.98
N SER A 163 11.74 -21.20 -10.66
CA SER A 163 12.61 -20.49 -9.73
C SER A 163 13.85 -21.30 -9.27
N LEU A 164 13.85 -22.63 -9.48
CA LEU A 164 14.95 -23.50 -9.05
C LEU A 164 16.30 -23.09 -9.65
N GLN A 165 16.33 -22.65 -10.91
CA GLN A 165 17.54 -22.19 -11.56
C GLN A 165 18.11 -20.95 -10.89
N THR A 166 17.25 -19.98 -10.56
CA THR A 166 17.64 -18.77 -9.83
C THR A 166 18.15 -19.13 -8.43
N LYS A 167 17.41 -19.98 -7.69
CA LYS A 167 17.83 -20.47 -6.38
C LYS A 167 19.25 -21.05 -6.41
N ARG A 168 19.52 -22.00 -7.30
CA ARG A 168 20.83 -22.64 -7.40
C ARG A 168 21.95 -21.62 -7.59
N LYS A 169 21.76 -20.70 -8.53
CA LYS A 169 22.72 -19.63 -8.80
C LYS A 169 22.97 -18.73 -7.58
N TRP A 170 21.90 -18.31 -6.91
CA TRP A 170 22.01 -17.39 -5.78
C TRP A 170 22.54 -18.07 -4.52
N ASP A 171 22.27 -19.36 -4.32
CA ASP A 171 22.85 -20.16 -3.23
C ASP A 171 24.36 -20.41 -3.42
N GLU A 172 24.85 -20.48 -4.68
CA GLU A 172 26.28 -20.65 -4.99
C GLU A 172 27.09 -19.38 -4.66
N VAL A 173 26.43 -18.19 -4.58
CA VAL A 173 27.10 -16.92 -4.29
C VAL A 173 26.98 -16.61 -2.80
N GLN A 174 27.97 -17.08 -2.02
CA GLN A 174 28.01 -16.90 -0.58
C GLN A 174 27.90 -15.43 -0.15
N VAL A 175 28.59 -14.52 -0.86
CA VAL A 175 28.56 -13.07 -0.59
C VAL A 175 27.13 -12.49 -0.70
N LEU A 176 26.31 -12.97 -1.64
CA LEU A 176 24.93 -12.52 -1.79
C LEU A 176 24.08 -12.90 -0.57
N LYS A 177 24.22 -14.13 -0.08
CA LYS A 177 23.48 -14.59 1.10
C LYS A 177 23.89 -13.84 2.37
N GLU A 178 25.19 -13.67 2.57
CA GLU A 178 25.74 -12.91 3.71
C GLU A 178 25.29 -11.44 3.66
N TYR A 179 25.26 -10.86 2.48
CA TYR A 179 24.78 -9.50 2.28
C TYR A 179 23.28 -9.40 2.57
N THR A 180 22.44 -10.27 2.01
CA THR A 180 20.99 -10.28 2.26
C THR A 180 20.71 -10.41 3.76
N LYS A 181 21.33 -11.36 4.44
CA LYS A 181 21.20 -11.54 5.88
C LYS A 181 21.66 -10.31 6.66
N GLY A 182 22.85 -9.81 6.37
CA GLY A 182 23.43 -8.63 7.04
C GLY A 182 22.55 -7.38 6.87
N TYR A 183 21.96 -7.19 5.68
CA TYR A 183 21.01 -6.12 5.45
C TYR A 183 19.77 -6.26 6.34
N LEU A 184 19.14 -7.44 6.36
CA LEU A 184 17.92 -7.68 7.12
C LEU A 184 18.11 -7.53 8.63
N GLU A 185 19.21 -8.08 9.16
CA GLU A 185 19.48 -8.10 10.61
C GLU A 185 20.08 -6.79 11.15
N THR A 186 20.76 -6.01 10.32
CA THR A 186 21.51 -4.83 10.76
C THR A 186 21.01 -3.54 10.13
N GLU A 187 21.23 -3.35 8.82
CA GLU A 187 20.96 -2.08 8.17
C GLU A 187 19.45 -1.73 8.17
N CYS A 188 18.60 -2.71 7.89
CA CYS A 188 17.15 -2.54 7.96
C CYS A 188 16.70 -2.16 9.37
N MET A 189 17.26 -2.78 10.41
CA MET A 189 16.94 -2.49 11.81
C MET A 189 17.42 -1.11 12.25
N ASP A 190 18.57 -0.65 11.74
CA ASP A 190 19.06 0.70 11.98
C ASP A 190 18.10 1.75 11.39
N TRP A 191 17.64 1.54 10.15
CA TRP A 191 16.63 2.38 9.53
C TRP A 191 15.28 2.30 10.23
N LEU A 192 14.83 1.10 10.60
CA LEU A 192 13.60 0.91 11.37
C LEU A 192 13.62 1.68 12.67
N SER A 193 14.71 1.55 13.45
CA SER A 193 14.90 2.27 14.74
C SER A 193 14.81 3.78 14.53
N LYS A 194 15.50 4.30 13.51
CA LYS A 194 15.52 5.72 13.17
C LYS A 194 14.13 6.23 12.78
N PHE A 195 13.41 5.51 11.94
CA PHE A 195 12.07 5.92 11.49
C PHE A 195 11.02 5.79 12.59
N VAL A 196 11.10 4.80 13.46
CA VAL A 196 10.25 4.68 14.64
C VAL A 196 10.47 5.86 15.58
N GLU A 197 11.72 6.26 15.81
CA GLU A 197 12.03 7.44 16.63
C GLU A 197 11.46 8.73 16.05
N PHE A 198 11.59 8.93 14.72
CA PHE A 198 10.98 10.06 14.05
C PHE A 198 9.45 10.00 14.07
N GLY A 199 8.88 8.80 13.97
CA GLY A 199 7.44 8.56 14.02
C GLY A 199 6.80 8.83 15.37
N LYS A 200 7.56 8.77 16.48
CA LYS A 200 7.08 9.14 17.84
C LYS A 200 6.63 10.59 17.96
N GLN A 201 7.06 11.44 17.02
CA GLN A 201 6.66 12.86 16.97
C GLN A 201 5.31 13.09 16.27
N ILE A 202 4.65 12.03 15.80
CA ILE A 202 3.32 12.15 15.20
C ILE A 202 2.30 12.23 16.34
N ASP A 203 1.55 13.33 16.38
CA ASP A 203 0.46 13.49 17.36
C ASP A 203 -0.59 12.39 17.18
N ALA A 204 -0.97 11.76 18.28
CA ALA A 204 -2.05 10.79 18.27
C ALA A 204 -3.38 11.50 17.98
N ILE A 205 -4.15 10.98 17.03
CA ILE A 205 -5.46 11.53 16.65
C ILE A 205 -6.53 10.72 17.36
N PRO A 206 -7.37 11.34 18.20
CA PRO A 206 -8.44 10.63 18.91
C PRO A 206 -9.57 10.19 17.97
N PRO A 207 -10.26 9.06 18.24
CA PRO A 207 -11.39 8.59 17.45
C PRO A 207 -12.63 9.45 17.62
N LYS A 208 -13.44 9.55 16.55
CA LYS A 208 -14.86 9.91 16.63
C LYS A 208 -15.66 8.65 16.85
N VAL A 209 -16.51 8.64 17.90
CA VAL A 209 -17.29 7.45 18.30
C VAL A 209 -18.76 7.62 17.94
N HIS A 210 -19.31 6.62 17.24
CA HIS A 210 -20.71 6.56 16.83
C HIS A 210 -21.34 5.25 17.31
N VAL A 211 -22.54 5.34 17.92
CA VAL A 211 -23.34 4.19 18.30
C VAL A 211 -24.68 4.31 17.57
N PHE A 212 -25.03 3.30 16.80
CA PHE A 212 -26.20 3.33 15.93
C PHE A 212 -26.70 1.92 15.60
N SER A 213 -27.93 1.82 15.10
CA SER A 213 -28.50 0.55 14.67
C SER A 213 -28.62 0.46 13.15
N LYS A 214 -28.46 -0.76 12.62
CA LYS A 214 -28.67 -1.13 11.20
C LYS A 214 -29.76 -2.21 11.09
N LYS A 215 -30.34 -2.33 9.89
CA LYS A 215 -31.24 -3.44 9.57
C LYS A 215 -30.49 -4.77 9.66
N ALA A 216 -31.09 -5.76 10.33
CA ALA A 216 -30.67 -7.16 10.31
C ALA A 216 -31.39 -7.92 9.18
N ASN A 217 -30.98 -9.16 8.93
CA ASN A 217 -31.66 -10.02 7.98
C ASN A 217 -33.09 -10.40 8.44
N SER A 218 -33.28 -10.51 9.77
CA SER A 218 -34.61 -10.72 10.37
C SER A 218 -35.25 -9.36 10.70
N GLU A 219 -36.51 -9.17 10.32
CA GLU A 219 -37.28 -7.96 10.64
C GLU A 219 -37.48 -7.74 12.15
N ARG A 220 -37.40 -8.81 12.96
CA ARG A 220 -37.51 -8.75 14.42
C ARG A 220 -36.25 -8.23 15.08
N ASN A 221 -35.13 -8.25 14.37
CA ASN A 221 -33.82 -7.92 14.89
C ASN A 221 -33.27 -6.61 14.29
N ILE A 222 -32.25 -6.11 14.93
CA ILE A 222 -31.39 -5.02 14.45
C ILE A 222 -29.94 -5.38 14.77
N ILE A 223 -29.00 -4.82 14.05
CA ILE A 223 -27.57 -4.87 14.39
C ILE A 223 -27.21 -3.56 15.08
N LEU A 224 -27.01 -3.63 16.39
CA LEU A 224 -26.42 -2.51 17.15
C LEU A 224 -24.93 -2.45 16.82
N SER A 225 -24.47 -1.30 16.37
CA SER A 225 -23.08 -1.08 15.93
C SER A 225 -22.44 0.04 16.72
N CYS A 226 -21.21 -0.21 17.19
CA CYS A 226 -20.30 0.79 17.70
C CYS A 226 -19.18 1.00 16.69
N MET A 227 -18.95 2.22 16.24
CA MET A 227 -17.93 2.60 15.28
C MET A 227 -17.02 3.67 15.85
N ALA A 228 -15.74 3.40 15.85
CA ALA A 228 -14.70 4.39 16.06
C ALA A 228 -14.01 4.68 14.71
N THR A 229 -13.81 5.95 14.36
CA THR A 229 -13.20 6.34 13.09
C THR A 229 -12.36 7.61 13.21
N GLY A 230 -11.38 7.77 12.30
CA GLY A 230 -10.51 8.94 12.23
C GLY A 230 -9.42 8.97 13.29
N PHE A 231 -9.00 7.81 13.83
CA PHE A 231 -7.98 7.72 14.87
C PHE A 231 -6.61 7.28 14.33
N TYR A 232 -5.57 7.70 15.03
CA TYR A 232 -4.19 7.27 14.79
C TYR A 232 -3.43 7.23 16.13
N PRO A 233 -2.59 6.21 16.38
CA PRO A 233 -2.32 5.00 15.62
C PRO A 233 -3.48 3.97 15.66
N LYS A 234 -3.25 2.79 15.04
CA LYS A 234 -4.27 1.77 14.77
C LYS A 234 -4.81 1.04 16.02
N ASP A 235 -4.07 1.06 17.13
CA ASP A 235 -4.40 0.29 18.32
C ASP A 235 -5.52 0.95 19.10
N ILE A 236 -6.65 0.24 19.22
CA ILE A 236 -7.86 0.72 19.87
C ILE A 236 -8.61 -0.44 20.53
N LEU A 237 -9.21 -0.18 21.69
CA LEU A 237 -10.13 -1.08 22.34
C LEU A 237 -11.56 -0.58 22.15
N LEU A 238 -12.42 -1.43 21.56
CA LEU A 238 -13.87 -1.25 21.51
C LEU A 238 -14.54 -2.37 22.29
N GLN A 239 -15.54 -2.01 23.13
CA GLN A 239 -16.33 -2.99 23.87
C GLN A 239 -17.79 -2.55 23.89
N ILE A 240 -18.71 -3.43 23.43
CA ILE A 240 -20.14 -3.24 23.58
C ILE A 240 -20.55 -3.88 24.92
N LYS A 241 -21.30 -3.12 25.74
CA LYS A 241 -21.82 -3.62 27.03
C LYS A 241 -23.34 -3.65 26.99
N ARG A 242 -23.93 -4.63 27.66
CA ARG A 242 -25.38 -4.73 27.93
C ARG A 242 -25.59 -4.70 29.44
N ASN A 243 -26.31 -3.73 29.93
CA ASN A 243 -26.54 -3.52 31.38
C ASN A 243 -25.23 -3.57 32.20
N GLY A 244 -24.13 -2.96 31.68
CA GLY A 244 -22.81 -2.93 32.27
C GLY A 244 -21.93 -4.18 32.05
N ARG A 245 -22.48 -5.29 31.53
CA ARG A 245 -21.71 -6.50 31.19
C ARG A 245 -21.13 -6.39 29.79
N VAL A 246 -19.82 -6.60 29.65
CA VAL A 246 -19.13 -6.65 28.34
C VAL A 246 -19.64 -7.86 27.55
N LEU A 247 -20.03 -7.62 26.30
CA LEU A 247 -20.40 -8.66 25.34
C LEU A 247 -19.17 -9.15 24.58
N THR A 248 -19.13 -10.45 24.32
CA THR A 248 -18.03 -11.15 23.65
C THR A 248 -18.47 -11.79 22.35
N LYS A 249 -17.56 -12.50 21.66
CA LYS A 249 -17.90 -13.31 20.48
C LYS A 249 -18.95 -14.40 20.79
N GLU A 250 -18.95 -14.93 22.01
CA GLU A 250 -19.94 -15.92 22.47
C GLU A 250 -21.33 -15.33 22.58
N ASP A 251 -21.43 -14.01 22.83
CA ASP A 251 -22.69 -13.25 22.81
C ASP A 251 -23.10 -12.81 21.38
N GLY A 252 -22.34 -13.20 20.35
CA GLY A 252 -22.61 -12.86 18.96
C GLY A 252 -21.99 -11.53 18.49
N VAL A 253 -21.04 -10.96 19.24
CA VAL A 253 -20.32 -9.76 18.78
C VAL A 253 -19.43 -10.09 17.60
N SER A 254 -19.64 -9.37 16.50
CA SER A 254 -18.80 -9.39 15.31
C SER A 254 -17.97 -8.11 15.21
N SER A 255 -16.75 -8.21 14.66
CA SER A 255 -15.84 -7.07 14.49
C SER A 255 -15.30 -7.03 13.07
N THR A 256 -15.17 -5.81 12.51
CA THR A 256 -14.45 -5.61 11.24
C THR A 256 -12.94 -5.71 11.39
N GLY A 257 -12.42 -5.67 12.62
CA GLY A 257 -11.04 -5.34 12.88
C GLY A 257 -10.74 -3.87 12.54
N THR A 258 -9.51 -3.44 12.84
CA THR A 258 -9.05 -2.08 12.49
C THR A 258 -8.71 -2.02 11.00
N ARG A 259 -9.27 -1.03 10.27
CA ARG A 259 -9.12 -0.83 8.83
C ARG A 259 -8.69 0.60 8.52
N PRO A 260 -7.88 0.85 7.48
CA PRO A 260 -7.49 2.20 7.09
C PRO A 260 -8.64 2.97 6.41
N ASN A 261 -8.66 4.30 6.61
CA ASN A 261 -9.60 5.24 5.99
C ASN A 261 -9.11 5.84 4.65
N GLY A 262 -7.87 5.61 4.25
CA GLY A 262 -7.26 6.22 3.07
C GLY A 262 -6.63 7.61 3.32
N ASP A 263 -6.97 8.29 4.41
CA ASP A 263 -6.37 9.53 4.91
C ASP A 263 -5.34 9.28 6.04
N GLU A 264 -4.82 8.04 6.09
CA GLU A 264 -3.88 7.56 7.09
C GLU A 264 -4.43 7.38 8.51
N THR A 265 -5.70 7.70 8.74
CA THR A 265 -6.40 7.33 9.97
C THR A 265 -7.06 5.97 9.83
N TYR A 266 -7.58 5.48 10.93
CA TYR A 266 -8.17 4.14 11.01
C TYR A 266 -9.62 4.19 11.44
N GLN A 267 -10.34 3.10 11.14
CA GLN A 267 -11.68 2.84 11.62
C GLN A 267 -11.82 1.40 12.13
N ARG A 268 -12.74 1.19 13.06
CA ARG A 268 -13.18 -0.12 13.52
C ARG A 268 -14.67 -0.07 13.85
N THR A 269 -15.39 -1.11 13.48
CA THR A 269 -16.80 -1.28 13.83
C THR A 269 -17.01 -2.64 14.45
N ASP A 270 -17.54 -2.66 15.65
CA ASP A 270 -18.01 -3.87 16.32
C ASP A 270 -19.52 -3.83 16.38
N GLY A 271 -20.21 -4.96 16.23
CA GLY A 271 -21.65 -5.05 16.17
C GLY A 271 -22.22 -6.31 16.81
N VAL A 272 -23.43 -6.24 17.33
CA VAL A 272 -24.17 -7.36 17.88
C VAL A 272 -25.62 -7.33 17.39
N GLU A 273 -26.16 -8.49 17.02
CA GLU A 273 -27.56 -8.60 16.64
C GLU A 273 -28.43 -8.75 17.90
N ILE A 274 -29.42 -7.87 18.04
CA ILE A 274 -30.33 -7.81 19.18
C ILE A 274 -31.79 -7.72 18.71
N LEU A 275 -32.73 -8.03 19.59
CA LEU A 275 -34.14 -7.84 19.30
C LEU A 275 -34.45 -6.34 19.16
N ARG A 276 -35.27 -5.98 18.18
CA ARG A 276 -35.75 -4.61 17.97
C ARG A 276 -36.53 -4.05 19.18
N THR A 277 -37.09 -4.95 19.99
CA THR A 277 -37.86 -4.61 21.18
C THR A 277 -37.04 -4.67 22.47
N ASP A 278 -35.73 -4.89 22.38
CA ASP A 278 -34.88 -4.97 23.58
C ASP A 278 -34.71 -3.56 24.17
N VAL A 279 -35.10 -3.42 25.43
CA VAL A 279 -35.05 -2.18 26.20
C VAL A 279 -33.87 -2.10 27.17
N SER A 280 -32.93 -3.07 27.06
CA SER A 280 -31.71 -3.08 27.88
C SER A 280 -30.83 -1.86 27.57
N THR A 281 -30.13 -1.36 28.57
CA THR A 281 -29.11 -0.33 28.36
C THR A 281 -27.91 -0.91 27.62
N TYR A 282 -27.60 -0.35 26.47
CA TYR A 282 -26.42 -0.69 25.69
C TYR A 282 -25.46 0.48 25.65
N THR A 283 -24.19 0.22 25.99
CA THR A 283 -23.12 1.23 25.90
C THR A 283 -21.95 0.71 25.06
N CYS A 284 -21.25 1.64 24.42
CA CYS A 284 -19.98 1.37 23.74
C CYS A 284 -18.83 2.08 24.48
N GLU A 285 -17.93 1.32 25.02
CA GLU A 285 -16.69 1.81 25.62
C GLU A 285 -15.58 1.78 24.59
N VAL A 286 -14.90 2.92 24.42
CA VAL A 286 -13.75 3.08 23.51
C VAL A 286 -12.57 3.63 24.30
N LYS A 287 -11.44 2.93 24.22
CA LYS A 287 -10.16 3.36 24.78
C LYS A 287 -9.11 3.45 23.68
N HIS A 288 -8.55 4.64 23.51
CA HIS A 288 -7.45 4.90 22.59
C HIS A 288 -6.27 5.46 23.40
N VAL A 289 -5.41 4.55 23.86
CA VAL A 289 -4.34 4.86 24.83
C VAL A 289 -3.39 5.93 24.29
N ALA A 290 -3.05 5.86 23.00
CA ALA A 290 -2.11 6.80 22.39
C ALA A 290 -2.57 8.27 22.48
N SER A 291 -3.88 8.54 22.35
CA SER A 291 -4.43 9.90 22.48
C SER A 291 -4.96 10.21 23.90
N GLY A 292 -4.83 9.26 24.84
CA GLY A 292 -5.40 9.40 26.18
C GLY A 292 -6.94 9.40 26.21
N MET A 293 -7.60 9.07 25.10
CA MET A 293 -9.05 9.09 25.02
C MET A 293 -9.69 7.85 25.64
N HIS A 294 -10.61 8.06 26.56
CA HIS A 294 -11.49 7.03 27.09
C HIS A 294 -12.92 7.60 27.12
N VAL A 295 -13.82 6.99 26.36
CA VAL A 295 -15.22 7.41 26.27
C VAL A 295 -16.13 6.20 26.35
N GLU A 296 -17.25 6.35 27.05
CA GLU A 296 -18.37 5.42 27.06
C GLU A 296 -19.61 6.15 26.54
N LYS A 297 -20.22 5.62 25.47
CA LYS A 297 -21.37 6.24 24.82
C LYS A 297 -22.54 5.28 24.81
N GLU A 298 -23.69 5.74 25.32
CA GLU A 298 -24.93 4.98 25.35
C GLU A 298 -25.64 5.04 24.00
N TRP A 299 -26.31 3.94 23.63
CA TRP A 299 -27.20 3.89 22.48
C TRP A 299 -28.55 4.52 22.83
N ASP A 300 -29.01 5.41 21.96
CA ASP A 300 -30.27 6.19 22.13
C ASP A 300 -31.54 5.43 21.71
N HIS A 301 -31.44 4.13 21.44
CA HIS A 301 -32.53 3.27 20.94
C HIS A 301 -33.14 3.71 19.60
N THR A 302 -32.45 4.60 18.83
CA THR A 302 -32.89 4.99 17.49
C THR A 302 -32.85 3.82 16.53
N LEU A 303 -34.03 3.48 15.98
CA LEU A 303 -34.19 2.38 15.03
C LEU A 303 -33.87 2.82 13.59
N PRO A 304 -33.37 1.92 12.73
CA PRO A 304 -33.09 2.23 11.33
C PRO A 304 -34.39 2.60 10.61
N SER A 305 -34.40 3.75 9.94
CA SER A 305 -35.52 4.22 9.13
C SER A 305 -35.87 3.23 8.02
N GLY A 306 -37.15 2.90 7.88
CA GLY A 306 -37.63 2.13 6.75
C GLY A 306 -37.48 2.92 5.44
N SER A 307 -36.91 2.32 4.41
CA SER A 307 -36.74 2.96 3.08
C SER A 307 -38.04 3.42 2.40
N GLY A 308 -39.22 3.13 3.01
CA GLY A 308 -40.52 3.46 2.41
C GLY A 308 -40.96 4.92 2.57
N SER A 309 -40.43 5.66 3.57
CA SER A 309 -40.99 7.00 3.90
C SER A 309 -40.47 8.09 2.97
N ILE A 310 -39.25 8.00 2.45
CA ILE A 310 -38.69 9.05 1.59
C ILE A 310 -39.17 8.89 0.14
N ILE A 311 -39.39 7.67 -0.33
CA ILE A 311 -39.91 7.39 -1.69
C ILE A 311 -41.40 7.83 -1.76
N GLY A 312 -42.21 7.59 -0.73
CA GLY A 312 -43.60 8.01 -0.68
C GLY A 312 -43.76 9.52 -0.71
N ALA A 313 -42.94 10.27 0.02
CA ALA A 313 -42.99 11.75 0.02
C ALA A 313 -42.54 12.32 -1.36
N GLY A 314 -41.49 11.77 -1.99
CA GLY A 314 -41.02 12.22 -3.29
C GLY A 314 -42.03 11.97 -4.41
N VAL A 315 -42.67 10.80 -4.42
CA VAL A 315 -43.71 10.44 -5.41
C VAL A 315 -44.96 11.31 -5.20
N GLY A 316 -45.36 11.57 -3.96
CA GLY A 316 -46.49 12.47 -3.64
C GLY A 316 -46.27 13.90 -4.14
N VAL A 317 -45.07 14.45 -3.93
CA VAL A 317 -44.74 15.81 -4.42
C VAL A 317 -44.68 15.83 -5.98
N LEU A 318 -44.13 14.83 -6.62
CA LEU A 318 -44.13 14.73 -8.10
C LEU A 318 -45.52 14.65 -8.68
N LEU A 319 -46.45 13.89 -8.08
CA LEU A 319 -47.83 13.78 -8.53
C LEU A 319 -48.60 15.12 -8.35
N VAL A 320 -48.37 15.83 -7.26
CA VAL A 320 -48.96 17.16 -7.04
C VAL A 320 -48.44 18.17 -8.08
N LEU A 321 -47.14 18.18 -8.36
CA LEU A 321 -46.55 19.06 -9.36
C LEU A 321 -47.06 18.72 -10.80
N LEU A 322 -47.26 17.47 -11.13
CA LEU A 322 -47.85 17.04 -12.39
C LEU A 322 -49.30 17.49 -12.52
N LEU A 323 -50.11 17.35 -11.45
CA LEU A 323 -51.50 17.84 -11.43
C LEU A 323 -51.59 19.37 -11.59
N LEU A 324 -50.71 20.11 -10.92
CA LEU A 324 -50.63 21.57 -11.08
C LEU A 324 -50.21 21.97 -12.50
N ALA A 325 -49.27 21.27 -13.10
CA ALA A 325 -48.87 21.50 -14.49
C ALA A 325 -50.02 21.25 -15.48
N VAL A 326 -50.77 20.16 -15.31
CA VAL A 326 -51.95 19.83 -16.14
C VAL A 326 -53.03 20.90 -15.98
N LEU A 327 -53.32 21.33 -14.75
CA LEU A 327 -54.27 22.42 -14.48
C LEU A 327 -53.82 23.73 -15.14
N ALA A 328 -52.55 24.07 -15.05
CA ALA A 328 -52.02 25.27 -15.69
C ALA A 328 -52.18 25.23 -17.24
N VAL A 329 -51.90 24.06 -17.87
CA VAL A 329 -52.13 23.87 -19.32
C VAL A 329 -53.59 23.99 -19.67
N LEU A 330 -54.50 23.38 -18.92
CA LEU A 330 -55.95 23.49 -19.12
C LEU A 330 -56.45 24.95 -18.99
N LEU A 331 -55.93 25.69 -18.02
CA LEU A 331 -56.25 27.13 -17.85
C LEU A 331 -55.73 27.97 -19.04
N VAL A 332 -54.53 27.67 -19.54
CA VAL A 332 -53.99 28.35 -20.71
C VAL A 332 -54.83 28.04 -21.99
N LEU A 333 -55.25 26.80 -22.20
CA LEU A 333 -56.09 26.38 -23.29
C LEU A 333 -57.51 27.01 -23.17
N TYR A 334 -58.07 27.05 -21.96
CA TYR A 334 -59.36 27.73 -21.71
C TYR A 334 -59.28 29.23 -22.02
N LYS A 335 -58.21 29.92 -21.58
CA LYS A 335 -57.96 31.33 -21.89
C LYS A 335 -57.74 31.55 -23.39
N LYS A 336 -56.98 30.71 -24.09
CA LYS A 336 -56.80 30.77 -25.52
C LYS A 336 -58.09 30.49 -26.30
N GLY A 337 -58.91 29.53 -25.86
CA GLY A 337 -60.24 29.28 -26.42
C GLY A 337 -61.21 30.44 -26.25
N LYS A 338 -61.17 31.19 -25.17
CA LYS A 338 -61.96 32.42 -25.00
C LYS A 338 -61.41 33.60 -25.82
N LEU A 339 -60.10 33.72 -26.01
CA LEU A 339 -59.54 34.77 -26.88
C LEU A 339 -59.76 34.49 -28.38
N GLY A 340 -59.88 33.22 -28.79
CA GLY A 340 -60.15 32.85 -30.18
C GLY A 340 -61.58 33.18 -30.63
N ARG A 341 -62.54 33.31 -29.67
CA ARG A 341 -63.94 33.63 -29.95
C ARG A 341 -64.22 35.14 -30.06
N SER A 342 -63.28 36.01 -29.69
CA SER A 342 -63.41 37.47 -29.79
C SER A 342 -62.62 38.11 -30.94
N ARG A 343 -61.94 37.32 -31.82
CA ARG A 343 -61.14 37.83 -32.94
C ARG A 343 -61.65 37.51 -34.31
N PHE A 344 -62.92 37.11 -34.47
CA PHE A 344 -63.52 36.85 -35.78
C PHE A 344 -64.39 38.00 -36.26
N LEU A 345 -64.09 39.26 -35.95
CA LEU A 345 -64.64 40.44 -36.61
C LEU A 345 -63.56 41.53 -36.59
N ASN A 346 -62.67 41.49 -37.55
CA ASN A 346 -62.26 42.60 -38.42
C ASN A 346 -61.22 42.13 -39.44
N ALA A 347 -61.63 42.14 -40.66
CA ALA A 347 -60.84 41.89 -41.84
C ALA A 347 -60.10 43.15 -42.31
N GLY A 348 -59.00 42.97 -42.94
CA GLY A 348 -58.58 43.92 -43.97
C GLY A 348 -57.15 44.44 -43.82
N GLY A 349 -56.32 44.09 -44.77
CA GLY A 349 -55.37 45.02 -45.32
C GLY A 349 -53.89 44.69 -45.16
N SER A 350 -53.37 44.06 -46.16
CA SER A 350 -52.22 44.47 -47.00
C SER A 350 -50.79 44.44 -46.44
N SER A 351 -50.07 43.54 -47.02
CA SER A 351 -48.82 43.65 -47.79
C SER A 351 -47.50 44.05 -47.14
N ASN A 352 -46.58 43.17 -47.51
CA ASN A 352 -45.20 43.40 -47.98
C ASN A 352 -44.07 43.56 -46.93
N SER A 353 -43.20 42.65 -47.00
CA SER A 353 -41.90 42.58 -47.74
C SER A 353 -40.66 42.68 -46.87
N SER A 354 -39.86 41.70 -47.07
CA SER A 354 -38.41 41.64 -47.30
C SER A 354 -37.42 41.77 -46.13
N ASN A 355 -36.63 40.71 -46.16
CA ASN A 355 -35.18 40.64 -46.25
C ASN A 355 -34.30 40.92 -45.03
N SER A 356 -33.60 39.97 -44.70
CA SER A 356 -32.20 39.54 -44.99
C SER A 356 -31.14 39.95 -43.98
N THR A 357 -30.30 38.97 -43.81
CA THR A 357 -28.83 39.00 -43.59
C THR A 357 -28.32 39.46 -42.24
N ASP A 358 -27.52 38.77 -41.65
CA ASP A 358 -26.22 38.13 -41.87
C ASP A 358 -25.25 38.48 -40.73
N SER A 359 -24.50 37.52 -40.32
CA SER A 359 -23.06 37.47 -40.04
C SER A 359 -22.44 38.02 -38.76
N THR A 360 -21.59 37.15 -38.31
CA THR A 360 -20.16 37.22 -37.91
C THR A 360 -19.81 37.60 -36.48
N SER A 361 -19.18 36.64 -35.83
CA SER A 361 -17.77 36.44 -35.46
C SER A 361 -17.12 37.49 -34.56
N ASP A 362 -16.44 36.96 -33.56
CA ASP A 362 -15.02 37.14 -33.15
C ASP A 362 -14.88 36.64 -31.69
N GLY A 363 -13.99 35.82 -31.27
CA GLY A 363 -12.56 35.72 -31.40
C GLY A 363 -11.82 36.56 -30.39
N SER A 364 -11.21 35.95 -29.39
CA SER A 364 -9.98 36.50 -28.79
C SER A 364 -9.24 35.46 -27.95
N ASP A 365 -8.02 35.20 -28.42
CA ASP A 365 -6.89 34.54 -27.74
C ASP A 365 -6.43 35.31 -26.50
N GLU A 366 -5.90 34.60 -25.49
CA GLU A 366 -4.88 35.17 -24.66
C GLU A 366 -3.77 34.18 -24.29
N ALA A 367 -2.57 34.73 -24.35
CA ALA A 367 -1.25 34.20 -24.56
C ALA A 367 -0.58 33.59 -23.32
N LEU A 368 0.21 32.59 -23.63
CA LEU A 368 1.30 31.96 -22.89
C LEU A 368 2.37 32.98 -22.46
N LYS A 369 2.78 33.00 -21.18
CA LYS A 369 4.01 33.65 -20.71
C LYS A 369 4.99 32.64 -20.12
N THR A 370 6.04 32.42 -20.87
CA THR A 370 7.29 31.73 -20.50
C THR A 370 8.08 32.61 -19.54
N VAL A 371 8.54 32.04 -18.42
CA VAL A 371 9.55 32.68 -17.56
C VAL A 371 10.78 31.79 -17.50
N THR A 372 11.86 32.32 -18.08
CA THR A 372 13.22 31.77 -18.03
C THR A 372 13.92 32.30 -16.77
N ILE A 373 14.52 31.44 -15.96
CA ILE A 373 15.44 31.86 -14.89
C ILE A 373 16.79 31.19 -15.11
N LYS A 374 17.80 32.06 -15.19
CA LYS A 374 19.23 31.77 -15.34
C LYS A 374 19.83 31.18 -14.07
N GLY A 375 20.79 30.28 -14.27
CA GLY A 375 21.64 29.73 -13.25
C GLY A 375 22.64 30.71 -12.64
N SER A 376 23.07 30.41 -11.44
CA SER A 376 24.28 31.00 -10.84
C SER A 376 24.93 29.90 -9.97
N ASP A 377 26.15 29.54 -10.39
CA ASP A 377 27.09 28.69 -9.67
C ASP A 377 27.59 29.37 -8.39
N LYS A 378 27.62 28.65 -7.29
CA LYS A 378 28.59 28.87 -6.21
C LYS A 378 28.90 27.54 -5.52
N SER A 379 30.17 27.13 -5.66
CA SER A 379 30.84 26.10 -4.91
C SER A 379 30.96 26.45 -3.43
N VAL A 380 30.67 25.50 -2.55
CA VAL A 380 31.09 25.53 -1.14
C VAL A 380 31.55 24.14 -0.75
N ASP A 381 32.79 24.04 -0.31
CA ASP A 381 33.43 22.85 0.22
C ASP A 381 32.71 22.34 1.48
N SER A 382 32.50 21.05 1.57
CA SER A 382 31.88 20.43 2.73
C SER A 382 32.68 19.24 3.24
N ALA A 383 32.94 19.29 4.51
CA ALA A 383 33.61 18.29 5.32
C ALA A 383 32.82 16.98 5.39
N GLY A 384 33.54 15.86 5.25
CA GLY A 384 32.94 14.53 5.17
C GLY A 384 32.33 14.04 6.46
N THR A 385 31.10 13.58 6.35
CA THR A 385 30.45 12.68 7.30
C THR A 385 30.38 11.30 6.63
N LYS A 386 30.85 10.27 7.33
CA LYS A 386 30.80 8.87 6.86
C LYS A 386 29.35 8.42 6.79
N ASP A 387 28.88 8.19 5.57
CA ASP A 387 27.56 7.70 5.28
C ASP A 387 27.66 6.29 4.69
N SER A 388 26.97 5.32 5.32
CA SER A 388 26.83 3.95 4.84
C SER A 388 25.79 3.93 3.72
N GLY A 389 26.24 4.27 2.50
CA GLY A 389 25.39 4.17 1.32
C GLY A 389 25.21 2.71 0.92
N VAL A 390 23.95 2.25 0.85
CA VAL A 390 23.56 1.06 0.09
C VAL A 390 24.07 1.23 -1.33
N ARG A 391 25.05 0.45 -1.73
CA ARG A 391 25.71 0.61 -3.02
C ARG A 391 25.11 -0.31 -4.06
N ASP A 392 25.14 0.19 -5.28
CA ASP A 392 24.81 -0.48 -6.56
C ASP A 392 25.45 -1.88 -6.79
N ARG A 393 26.33 -2.33 -5.90
CA ARG A 393 26.99 -3.64 -6.00
C ARG A 393 26.05 -4.84 -5.97
N ASP A 394 24.90 -4.71 -5.30
CA ASP A 394 23.92 -5.81 -5.21
C ASP A 394 23.15 -5.99 -6.51
N ILE A 395 22.93 -4.88 -7.21
CA ILE A 395 22.27 -4.87 -8.51
C ILE A 395 23.21 -5.50 -9.53
N GLU A 396 24.50 -5.12 -9.54
CA GLU A 396 25.48 -5.69 -10.44
C GLU A 396 25.70 -7.20 -10.20
N ALA A 397 25.79 -7.64 -8.94
CA ALA A 397 25.94 -9.07 -8.62
C ALA A 397 24.70 -9.87 -9.03
N SER A 398 23.47 -9.36 -8.78
CA SER A 398 22.25 -10.06 -9.17
C SER A 398 21.96 -9.95 -10.67
N GLU A 399 22.37 -8.86 -11.36
CA GLU A 399 22.31 -8.76 -12.82
C GLU A 399 23.25 -9.78 -13.49
N ALA A 400 24.49 -9.90 -13.02
CA ALA A 400 25.43 -10.87 -13.53
C ALA A 400 24.95 -12.32 -13.31
N LEU A 401 24.26 -12.56 -12.19
CA LEU A 401 23.71 -13.86 -11.84
C LEU A 401 22.49 -14.27 -12.67
N MET A 402 21.68 -13.34 -13.14
CA MET A 402 20.55 -13.64 -14.02
C MET A 402 20.96 -13.73 -15.50
N LYS A 403 21.93 -12.92 -15.96
CA LYS A 403 22.42 -12.93 -17.36
C LYS A 403 23.24 -14.16 -17.75
N GLY A 404 24.02 -14.75 -16.86
CA GLY A 404 24.94 -15.85 -17.17
C GLY A 404 24.30 -17.20 -17.53
N SER A 405 22.99 -17.30 -17.74
CA SER A 405 22.30 -18.57 -18.04
C SER A 405 21.88 -18.75 -19.51
N ASP A 406 21.92 -17.68 -20.32
CA ASP A 406 21.41 -17.76 -21.69
C ASP A 406 22.46 -18.10 -22.74
N GLU A 407 23.77 -18.07 -22.41
CA GLU A 407 24.84 -18.38 -23.38
C GLU A 407 25.20 -19.87 -23.54
N SER A 408 24.63 -20.77 -22.73
CA SER A 408 25.04 -22.20 -22.76
C SER A 408 24.06 -23.17 -23.47
N VAL A 409 22.98 -22.66 -24.12
CA VAL A 409 21.96 -23.54 -24.73
C VAL A 409 22.10 -23.69 -26.27
N ASP A 410 22.89 -22.85 -26.94
CA ASP A 410 22.96 -22.85 -28.41
C ASP A 410 24.19 -23.56 -29.03
N SER A 411 24.92 -24.46 -28.34
CA SER A 411 25.96 -25.25 -28.95
C SER A 411 25.87 -26.75 -28.65
N ALA A 412 24.77 -27.37 -29.04
CA ALA A 412 24.69 -28.83 -29.22
C ALA A 412 24.00 -29.14 -30.54
N GLY A 413 24.65 -28.76 -31.63
CA GLY A 413 24.34 -29.26 -32.97
C GLY A 413 25.21 -30.48 -33.29
N THR A 414 24.53 -31.60 -33.37
CA THR A 414 24.92 -32.86 -34.05
C THR A 414 26.23 -32.87 -34.82
N LYS A 415 27.17 -33.77 -34.44
CA LYS A 415 27.93 -34.60 -35.40
C LYS A 415 28.23 -35.96 -34.77
N ASP A 416 27.77 -36.93 -35.50
CA ASP A 416 27.91 -38.36 -35.38
C ASP A 416 29.32 -38.85 -35.82
N SER A 417 29.73 -40.02 -35.31
CA SER A 417 30.69 -41.00 -35.81
C SER A 417 32.05 -41.16 -35.10
N GLY A 418 32.26 -42.38 -34.59
CA GLY A 418 33.54 -43.08 -34.64
C GLY A 418 34.19 -43.48 -33.30
N VAL A 419 33.87 -44.67 -32.81
CA VAL A 419 34.70 -45.48 -31.88
C VAL A 419 35.92 -46.06 -32.70
N PRO A 420 37.13 -46.40 -32.18
CA PRO A 420 37.41 -47.14 -30.94
C PRO A 420 38.73 -46.81 -30.17
N GLY A 421 38.74 -47.25 -28.91
CA GLY A 421 39.83 -48.04 -28.31
C GLY A 421 41.02 -47.32 -27.71
N ASP A 422 41.26 -47.44 -26.45
CA ASP A 422 42.30 -48.07 -25.67
C ASP A 422 42.69 -47.31 -24.40
N THR A 423 42.53 -48.00 -23.28
CA THR A 423 43.27 -47.76 -22.01
C THR A 423 44.69 -48.33 -22.13
N PRO A 424 45.73 -47.95 -21.33
CA PRO A 424 45.74 -47.93 -19.89
C PRO A 424 46.75 -46.98 -19.16
N SER A 425 46.56 -46.94 -17.83
CA SER A 425 47.59 -46.98 -16.74
C SER A 425 48.36 -45.75 -16.30
N LEU A 426 48.14 -45.48 -15.01
CA LEU A 426 49.07 -45.23 -13.89
C LEU A 426 50.32 -44.38 -14.13
N THR A 427 50.46 -43.28 -13.33
CA THR A 427 51.48 -43.24 -12.25
C THR A 427 51.39 -41.94 -11.43
N SER A 428 51.60 -42.12 -10.14
CA SER A 428 51.85 -41.19 -9.04
C SER A 428 53.12 -40.35 -9.20
N SER A 429 53.12 -39.11 -8.64
CA SER A 429 54.21 -38.61 -7.74
C SER A 429 53.97 -37.20 -7.27
N HIS A 430 53.80 -37.02 -6.00
CA HIS A 430 54.57 -36.30 -4.97
C HIS A 430 55.16 -34.90 -5.26
N GLN A 431 54.91 -34.07 -4.22
CA GLN A 431 55.75 -32.96 -3.70
C GLN A 431 55.70 -31.64 -4.46
N SER A 432 55.57 -30.45 -3.82
CA SER A 432 55.86 -29.90 -2.49
C SER A 432 55.41 -28.46 -2.50
N SER A 433 55.01 -27.93 -1.34
CA SER A 433 54.85 -26.49 -1.07
C SER A 433 56.19 -25.76 -1.17
N PRO A 434 56.19 -24.45 -1.42
CA PRO A 434 56.57 -23.61 -0.30
C PRO A 434 55.76 -22.32 -0.17
N THR A 435 55.65 -21.94 1.08
CA THR A 435 55.36 -20.65 1.68
C THR A 435 56.03 -19.46 0.96
N SER A 436 55.27 -18.38 0.77
CA SER A 436 55.79 -17.02 1.00
C SER A 436 54.67 -16.02 1.20
N SER A 437 54.68 -15.42 2.36
CA SER A 437 54.16 -14.13 2.78
C SER A 437 54.18 -13.06 1.68
N LEU A 438 53.14 -12.17 1.69
CA LEU A 438 53.29 -10.71 1.79
C LEU A 438 51.99 -10.00 1.56
N GLN A 439 51.64 -9.19 2.60
CA GLN A 439 51.17 -7.81 2.54
C GLN A 439 49.95 -7.52 1.64
N GLY A 440 48.76 -7.18 2.21
CA GLY A 440 48.58 -5.82 2.70
C GLY A 440 48.02 -4.97 1.57
N GLY A 441 46.74 -4.74 1.55
CA GLY A 441 46.13 -3.82 0.63
C GLY A 441 44.63 -3.65 0.96
N GLU A 442 44.37 -2.66 1.71
CA GLU A 442 43.13 -1.96 1.91
C GLU A 442 42.13 -2.11 0.75
N TYR A 443 40.93 -2.59 1.07
CA TYR A 443 39.71 -2.20 0.36
C TYR A 443 38.65 -1.85 1.39
N LEU A 444 38.76 -0.64 1.89
CA LEU A 444 37.68 0.18 2.38
C LEU A 444 37.33 1.14 1.25
N ARG A 445 36.19 0.99 0.64
CA ARG A 445 35.22 2.06 0.32
C ARG A 445 34.10 1.53 -0.54
#